data_a20f0a9a5c439d671a740ed95a2f7748
#
_entry.id   a20f0a9a5c439d671a740ed95a2f7748
#
_cell.length_a   1.000
_cell.length_b   1.000
_cell.length_c   1.000
_cell.angle_alpha   90.00
_cell.angle_beta   90.00
_cell.angle_gamma   90.00
#
_symmetry.space_group_name_H-M   'P 1'
#
loop_
_entity.id
_entity.type
_entity.pdbx_description
1 polymer ?
#
loop_
_entity_poly.entity_id
_entity_poly.type
_entity_poly.pdbx_seq_one_letter_code
_entity_poly.pdbx_strand_id
1 'polypeptide(L)'
;AEVRSSRVETSLKDGWMFHRGEADGAFMPAYDDSGWDRVSVPHDWAITGPFSIENDLQNVRIVQNMETKASLKTGRTGGLPYVGIGWYRTEFSVPDGMTAELLFDGAMSEARVYVNGHEVCFWPYGYSPFHCDVTPYLNKSGSNVLAVRLENLPFSSRWYPGAGLYRNVHLVCTSAKAHIPVWGTFVSTPSVHKDMASVSLAISLQSDKENIDIEYYTDIISPEGEKVASRRSVALYHNGDSHVQKFLVKEPKLWSPEHPYLYKALTRILVDGVVTDEYETRFGIRSIEFIPEKGFYLNGEHRKFKGVCNHHDLGPLGAAVSVPALRHQLTMLKDMGCDAVRTSHNTPAPELVSLCDEMGFMMMVEPFDEWNDAKCENGYHRYFDEWAERDMISMLHAFRNSPSVIMWSIGNEVPSQCSAEGYKTAAFLQSICHREDPTRPVTCGMDQVNCVLSNGFAAQLDIPGINYRTFRYKDCYEQLPQGLVLGSETASTVSSRGTYHFPVEKAFSVKHEDHQSSGYDMEACNWSN
;
A
#
# COMPACT_ATOMS: atom_id res chain seq x y z
N ALA A 1 34.70 0.73 22.04
CA ALA A 1 33.64 -0.25 22.22
C ALA A 1 32.78 -0.17 20.95
N GLU A 2 32.74 -1.25 20.16
CA GLU A 2 31.80 -1.36 19.03
C GLU A 2 30.39 -1.21 19.58
N VAL A 3 29.68 -0.18 19.15
CA VAL A 3 28.24 -0.03 19.39
C VAL A 3 27.60 -1.16 18.59
N ARG A 4 27.23 -2.25 19.23
CA ARG A 4 26.38 -3.27 18.61
C ARG A 4 25.06 -2.58 18.31
N SER A 5 24.67 -2.55 17.04
CA SER A 5 23.33 -2.12 16.64
C SER A 5 22.32 -2.88 17.49
N SER A 6 21.47 -2.12 18.17
CA SER A 6 20.44 -2.70 19.07
C SER A 6 19.24 -3.22 18.29
N ARG A 7 19.15 -2.89 17.00
CA ARG A 7 18.11 -3.32 16.05
C ARG A 7 18.74 -4.20 14.98
N VAL A 8 18.09 -5.33 14.68
CA VAL A 8 18.47 -6.22 13.56
C VAL A 8 17.24 -6.46 12.71
N GLU A 9 17.31 -6.03 11.47
CA GLU A 9 16.26 -6.27 10.48
C GLU A 9 16.78 -7.22 9.40
N THR A 10 16.04 -8.29 9.14
CA THR A 10 16.42 -9.31 8.17
C THR A 10 15.26 -9.60 7.24
N SER A 11 15.51 -9.57 5.94
CA SER A 11 14.54 -10.03 4.95
C SER A 11 14.62 -11.54 4.82
N LEU A 12 13.50 -12.24 5.08
CA LEU A 12 13.42 -13.69 4.97
C LEU A 12 13.13 -14.07 3.51
N LYS A 13 14.18 -14.19 2.71
CA LYS A 13 14.06 -14.45 1.26
C LYS A 13 14.21 -15.91 0.89
N ASP A 14 15.20 -16.57 1.43
CA ASP A 14 15.60 -17.93 1.05
C ASP A 14 15.24 -18.94 2.12
N GLY A 15 15.26 -20.23 1.76
CA GLY A 15 15.03 -21.30 2.70
C GLY A 15 13.55 -21.59 2.97
N TRP A 16 12.65 -21.08 2.15
CA TRP A 16 11.24 -21.41 2.24
C TRP A 16 10.91 -22.72 1.55
N MET A 17 10.04 -23.50 2.21
CA MET A 17 9.37 -24.65 1.64
C MET A 17 7.93 -24.30 1.32
N PHE A 18 7.45 -24.65 0.15
CA PHE A 18 6.12 -24.32 -0.36
C PHE A 18 5.34 -25.57 -0.77
N HIS A 19 4.06 -25.59 -0.42
CA HIS A 19 3.11 -26.62 -0.84
C HIS A 19 1.82 -25.97 -1.35
N ARG A 20 1.41 -26.35 -2.56
CA ARG A 20 0.11 -25.96 -3.12
C ARG A 20 -0.96 -26.91 -2.64
N GLY A 21 -1.99 -26.39 -2.00
CA GLY A 21 -3.09 -27.13 -1.42
C GLY A 21 -3.07 -27.14 0.09
N GLU A 22 -4.05 -27.83 0.67
CA GLU A 22 -4.12 -27.99 2.13
C GLU A 22 -3.06 -28.99 2.62
N ALA A 23 -2.58 -28.77 3.82
CA ALA A 23 -1.61 -29.63 4.48
C ALA A 23 -1.92 -29.70 5.99
N ASP A 24 -2.65 -30.72 6.39
CA ASP A 24 -3.07 -30.87 7.77
C ASP A 24 -1.87 -30.96 8.72
N GLY A 25 -1.85 -30.11 9.73
CA GLY A 25 -0.79 -30.06 10.72
C GLY A 25 0.49 -29.33 10.28
N ALA A 26 0.53 -28.71 9.10
CA ALA A 26 1.70 -28.00 8.59
C ALA A 26 2.14 -26.81 9.45
N PHE A 27 1.29 -26.34 10.35
CA PHE A 27 1.64 -25.31 11.34
C PHE A 27 2.52 -25.84 12.48
N MET A 28 2.58 -27.15 12.69
CA MET A 28 3.35 -27.77 13.78
C MET A 28 4.85 -27.79 13.47
N PRO A 29 5.72 -27.52 14.47
CA PRO A 29 7.18 -27.53 14.26
C PRO A 29 7.73 -28.86 13.72
N ALA A 30 7.19 -29.97 14.17
CA ALA A 30 7.66 -31.31 13.81
C ALA A 30 7.10 -31.84 12.47
N TYR A 31 6.34 -31.03 11.75
CA TYR A 31 5.81 -31.42 10.45
C TYR A 31 6.95 -31.66 9.44
N ASP A 32 6.86 -32.78 8.70
CA ASP A 32 7.85 -33.12 7.67
C ASP A 32 7.48 -32.44 6.34
N ASP A 33 8.19 -31.38 6.02
CA ASP A 33 8.05 -30.63 4.78
C ASP A 33 9.15 -30.98 3.73
N SER A 34 9.90 -32.05 3.93
CA SER A 34 11.01 -32.46 3.06
C SER A 34 10.59 -32.73 1.60
N GLY A 35 9.32 -33.06 1.39
CA GLY A 35 8.73 -33.29 0.06
C GLY A 35 8.17 -32.02 -0.60
N TRP A 36 8.28 -30.86 0.03
CA TRP A 36 7.78 -29.59 -0.52
C TRP A 36 8.78 -28.94 -1.48
N ASP A 37 8.26 -28.00 -2.28
CA ASP A 37 9.11 -27.23 -3.19
C ASP A 37 9.94 -26.20 -2.44
N ARG A 38 11.21 -26.10 -2.76
CA ARG A 38 12.05 -25.03 -2.24
C ARG A 38 11.85 -23.77 -3.09
N VAL A 39 11.46 -22.66 -2.45
CA VAL A 39 11.19 -21.39 -3.11
C VAL A 39 11.89 -20.25 -2.41
N SER A 40 12.06 -19.14 -3.12
CA SER A 40 12.44 -17.85 -2.57
C SER A 40 11.22 -16.92 -2.52
N VAL A 41 11.15 -16.06 -1.50
CA VAL A 41 10.12 -15.02 -1.35
C VAL A 41 10.73 -13.68 -1.78
N PRO A 42 10.05 -12.87 -2.59
CA PRO A 42 8.65 -12.96 -3.05
C PRO A 42 8.36 -14.11 -4.01
N HIS A 43 7.17 -14.71 -3.86
CA HIS A 43 6.74 -15.85 -4.65
C HIS A 43 5.24 -15.76 -4.97
N ASP A 44 4.89 -16.04 -6.22
CA ASP A 44 3.51 -16.09 -6.71
C ASP A 44 3.28 -17.44 -7.38
N TRP A 45 2.50 -18.31 -6.75
CA TRP A 45 2.24 -19.63 -7.35
C TRP A 45 1.23 -19.60 -8.49
N ALA A 46 0.36 -18.56 -8.52
CA ALA A 46 -0.71 -18.50 -9.54
C ALA A 46 -0.14 -18.29 -10.95
N ILE A 47 1.02 -17.62 -11.08
CA ILE A 47 1.63 -17.38 -12.40
C ILE A 47 2.14 -18.65 -13.07
N THR A 48 2.35 -19.72 -12.34
CA THR A 48 2.79 -21.01 -12.89
C THR A 48 1.63 -21.84 -13.45
N GLY A 49 0.39 -21.39 -13.29
CA GLY A 49 -0.80 -22.10 -13.72
C GLY A 49 -1.17 -23.27 -12.81
N PRO A 50 -2.01 -24.19 -13.31
CA PRO A 50 -2.56 -24.22 -14.67
C PRO A 50 -3.57 -23.10 -14.92
N PHE A 51 -3.58 -22.55 -16.14
CA PHE A 51 -4.57 -21.58 -16.58
C PHE A 51 -5.73 -22.32 -17.26
N SER A 52 -6.95 -22.11 -16.75
CA SER A 52 -8.15 -22.75 -17.29
C SER A 52 -9.38 -21.90 -16.98
N ILE A 53 -10.37 -21.93 -17.88
CA ILE A 53 -11.68 -21.32 -17.62
C ILE A 53 -12.41 -21.94 -16.43
N GLU A 54 -12.00 -23.15 -16.02
CA GLU A 54 -12.56 -23.83 -14.86
C GLU A 54 -12.01 -23.31 -13.53
N ASN A 55 -10.89 -22.59 -13.54
CA ASN A 55 -10.27 -22.06 -12.32
C ASN A 55 -11.01 -20.82 -11.81
N ASP A 56 -10.98 -19.77 -12.61
CA ASP A 56 -11.58 -18.47 -12.24
C ASP A 56 -11.80 -17.61 -13.48
N LEU A 57 -13.05 -17.28 -13.76
CA LEU A 57 -13.44 -16.36 -14.83
C LEU A 57 -13.26 -14.89 -14.45
N GLN A 58 -12.93 -14.61 -13.20
CA GLN A 58 -12.82 -13.26 -12.63
C GLN A 58 -14.06 -12.42 -12.91
N ASN A 59 -15.22 -12.99 -12.64
CA ASN A 59 -16.49 -12.36 -12.84
C ASN A 59 -16.68 -11.16 -11.90
N VAL A 60 -17.19 -10.07 -12.47
CA VAL A 60 -17.51 -8.86 -11.73
C VAL A 60 -18.91 -8.37 -12.09
N ARG A 61 -19.57 -7.74 -11.14
CA ARG A 61 -20.86 -7.12 -11.35
C ARG A 61 -20.73 -5.60 -11.32
N ILE A 62 -20.77 -5.00 -12.48
CA ILE A 62 -20.55 -3.55 -12.65
C ILE A 62 -21.54 -2.94 -13.64
N VAL A 63 -21.68 -1.62 -13.55
CA VAL A 63 -22.33 -0.79 -14.55
C VAL A 63 -21.25 -0.28 -15.50
N GLN A 64 -21.33 -0.62 -16.76
CA GLN A 64 -20.47 -0.06 -17.80
C GLN A 64 -21.15 1.11 -18.52
N ASN A 65 -20.37 1.73 -19.42
CA ASN A 65 -20.84 2.85 -20.23
C ASN A 65 -22.16 2.52 -20.92
N MET A 66 -23.13 3.44 -20.84
CA MET A 66 -24.49 3.30 -21.41
C MET A 66 -25.41 2.26 -20.74
N GLU A 67 -24.95 1.55 -19.73
CA GLU A 67 -25.79 0.65 -18.95
C GLU A 67 -26.49 1.39 -17.80
N THR A 68 -27.71 0.98 -17.48
CA THR A 68 -28.50 1.53 -16.37
C THR A 68 -28.51 0.61 -15.16
N LYS A 69 -28.08 -0.63 -15.31
CA LYS A 69 -28.02 -1.64 -14.25
C LYS A 69 -26.73 -2.41 -14.32
N ALA A 70 -26.23 -2.81 -13.15
CA ALA A 70 -25.07 -3.69 -13.07
C ALA A 70 -25.35 -5.04 -13.72
N SER A 71 -24.46 -5.45 -14.61
CA SER A 71 -24.45 -6.77 -15.24
C SER A 71 -23.16 -7.52 -14.97
N LEU A 72 -23.21 -8.84 -15.04
CA LEU A 72 -22.04 -9.69 -14.87
C LEU A 72 -21.11 -9.57 -16.05
N LYS A 73 -19.84 -9.28 -15.79
CA LYS A 73 -18.77 -9.22 -16.79
C LYS A 73 -17.70 -10.23 -16.43
N THR A 74 -16.92 -10.66 -17.40
CA THR A 74 -15.87 -11.68 -17.26
C THR A 74 -14.64 -11.34 -18.11
N GLY A 75 -13.54 -12.06 -17.89
CA GLY A 75 -12.35 -11.99 -18.72
C GLY A 75 -11.53 -10.71 -18.64
N ARG A 76 -11.64 -9.96 -17.57
CA ARG A 76 -11.00 -8.64 -17.47
C ARG A 76 -9.48 -8.67 -17.41
N THR A 77 -8.90 -9.74 -16.92
CA THR A 77 -7.44 -9.85 -16.80
C THR A 77 -6.81 -10.70 -17.89
N GLY A 78 -7.63 -11.43 -18.65
CA GLY A 78 -7.17 -12.34 -19.66
C GLY A 78 -6.37 -13.55 -19.14
N GLY A 79 -6.18 -13.66 -17.83
CA GLY A 79 -5.51 -14.80 -17.23
C GLY A 79 -6.45 -15.53 -16.29
N LEU A 80 -6.73 -16.78 -16.48
CA LEU A 80 -7.61 -17.60 -15.67
C LEU A 80 -6.77 -18.44 -14.68
N PRO A 81 -6.15 -17.79 -13.65
CA PRO A 81 -5.11 -18.40 -12.84
C PRO A 81 -5.69 -19.39 -11.84
N TYR A 82 -4.90 -20.39 -11.50
CA TYR A 82 -5.18 -21.25 -10.36
C TYR A 82 -4.79 -20.58 -9.05
N VAL A 83 -5.77 -20.24 -8.25
CA VAL A 83 -5.63 -19.69 -6.90
C VAL A 83 -5.85 -20.80 -5.85
N GLY A 84 -6.44 -20.54 -4.71
CA GLY A 84 -6.75 -21.56 -3.69
C GLY A 84 -5.80 -21.49 -2.50
N ILE A 85 -5.47 -22.63 -1.91
CA ILE A 85 -4.69 -22.73 -0.67
C ILE A 85 -3.22 -23.00 -0.99
N GLY A 86 -2.33 -22.40 -0.20
CA GLY A 86 -0.89 -22.66 -0.21
C GLY A 86 -0.29 -22.51 1.19
N TRP A 87 0.72 -23.31 1.48
CA TRP A 87 1.47 -23.27 2.71
C TRP A 87 2.94 -22.93 2.45
N TYR A 88 3.48 -22.08 3.31
CA TYR A 88 4.90 -21.70 3.34
C TYR A 88 5.47 -22.05 4.71
N ARG A 89 6.67 -22.61 4.74
CA ARG A 89 7.40 -22.90 5.98
C ARG A 89 8.85 -22.49 5.85
N THR A 90 9.40 -21.92 6.92
CA THR A 90 10.83 -21.62 7.03
C THR A 90 11.24 -21.58 8.50
N GLU A 91 12.53 -21.47 8.74
CA GLU A 91 13.10 -21.28 10.07
C GLU A 91 13.75 -19.91 10.20
N PHE A 92 13.73 -19.37 11.40
CA PHE A 92 14.40 -18.12 11.73
C PHE A 92 14.97 -18.13 13.14
N SER A 93 15.96 -17.29 13.38
CA SER A 93 16.60 -17.12 14.69
C SER A 93 16.50 -15.67 15.17
N VAL A 94 16.33 -15.50 16.47
CA VAL A 94 16.28 -14.21 17.15
C VAL A 94 17.47 -14.14 18.11
N PRO A 95 18.25 -13.04 18.11
CA PRO A 95 19.33 -12.87 19.07
C PRO A 95 18.83 -12.92 20.51
N ASP A 96 19.61 -13.53 21.40
CA ASP A 96 19.25 -13.72 22.80
C ASP A 96 18.84 -12.41 23.48
N GLY A 97 17.70 -12.44 24.16
CA GLY A 97 17.19 -11.32 24.94
C GLY A 97 16.54 -10.19 24.10
N MET A 98 16.43 -10.37 22.81
CA MET A 98 15.69 -9.44 21.94
C MET A 98 14.22 -9.82 21.79
N THR A 99 13.40 -8.82 21.55
CA THR A 99 12.03 -8.98 21.06
C THR A 99 12.04 -9.17 19.54
N ALA A 100 10.99 -9.74 18.98
CA ALA A 100 10.88 -9.92 17.55
C ALA A 100 9.48 -9.66 17.03
N GLU A 101 9.40 -8.97 15.91
CA GLU A 101 8.20 -8.82 15.09
C GLU A 101 8.44 -9.40 13.70
N LEU A 102 7.40 -9.98 13.13
CA LEU A 102 7.35 -10.32 11.71
C LEU A 102 6.55 -9.25 10.98
N LEU A 103 7.12 -8.68 9.92
CA LEU A 103 6.48 -7.72 9.04
C LEU A 103 6.29 -8.34 7.66
N PHE A 104 5.04 -8.43 7.25
CA PHE A 104 4.64 -8.87 5.92
C PHE A 104 4.24 -7.64 5.10
N ASP A 105 4.89 -7.41 3.97
CA ASP A 105 4.54 -6.31 3.07
C ASP A 105 3.23 -6.56 2.32
N GLY A 106 2.75 -7.77 2.36
CA GLY A 106 1.48 -8.27 1.80
C GLY A 106 1.54 -9.77 1.57
N ALA A 107 0.43 -10.45 1.81
CA ALA A 107 0.32 -11.91 1.64
C ALA A 107 -1.05 -12.27 1.07
N MET A 108 -1.11 -12.86 -0.12
CA MET A 108 -2.34 -13.06 -0.89
C MET A 108 -2.88 -14.47 -0.75
N SER A 109 -3.91 -14.62 -0.01
CA SER A 109 -4.66 -13.78 0.90
C SER A 109 -5.07 -14.58 2.14
N GLU A 110 -5.92 -14.02 3.00
CA GLU A 110 -6.40 -14.69 4.22
C GLU A 110 -5.25 -15.33 5.02
N ALA A 111 -4.20 -14.55 5.25
CA ALA A 111 -2.96 -15.04 5.85
C ALA A 111 -3.15 -15.44 7.32
N ARG A 112 -2.84 -16.71 7.63
CA ARG A 112 -2.68 -17.22 8.99
C ARG A 112 -1.22 -17.50 9.25
N VAL A 113 -0.67 -16.84 10.24
CA VAL A 113 0.74 -16.92 10.58
C VAL A 113 0.91 -17.71 11.87
N TYR A 114 1.77 -18.72 11.83
CA TYR A 114 2.07 -19.59 12.95
C TYR A 114 3.56 -19.54 13.29
N VAL A 115 3.86 -19.42 14.58
CA VAL A 115 5.24 -19.53 15.09
C VAL A 115 5.28 -20.64 16.13
N ASN A 116 6.14 -21.62 15.92
CA ASN A 116 6.31 -22.76 16.80
C ASN A 116 5.00 -23.48 17.16
N GLY A 117 4.09 -23.59 16.18
CA GLY A 117 2.80 -24.26 16.34
C GLY A 117 1.66 -23.38 16.88
N HIS A 118 1.92 -22.13 17.20
CA HIS A 118 0.91 -21.18 17.69
C HIS A 118 0.48 -20.22 16.60
N GLU A 119 -0.83 -20.04 16.40
CA GLU A 119 -1.34 -18.98 15.53
C GLU A 119 -1.10 -17.62 16.21
N VAL A 120 -0.28 -16.78 15.58
CA VAL A 120 0.14 -15.49 16.13
C VAL A 120 -0.57 -14.31 15.48
N CYS A 121 -1.08 -14.51 14.26
CA CYS A 121 -1.70 -13.43 13.48
C CYS A 121 -2.62 -14.00 12.40
N PHE A 122 -3.70 -13.28 12.15
CA PHE A 122 -4.55 -13.44 10.97
C PHE A 122 -4.73 -12.09 10.30
N TRP A 123 -4.54 -12.05 8.96
CA TRP A 123 -4.81 -10.84 8.18
C TRP A 123 -5.40 -11.21 6.82
N PRO A 124 -6.69 -10.86 6.56
CA PRO A 124 -7.38 -11.38 5.38
C PRO A 124 -7.06 -10.64 4.09
N TYR A 125 -6.84 -9.30 4.14
CA TYR A 125 -6.64 -8.50 2.93
C TYR A 125 -5.21 -8.65 2.39
N GLY A 126 -5.09 -9.25 1.22
CA GLY A 126 -3.79 -9.63 0.66
C GLY A 126 -2.88 -8.46 0.25
N TYR A 127 -3.43 -7.26 0.12
CA TYR A 127 -2.67 -6.07 -0.28
C TYR A 127 -2.14 -5.25 0.90
N SER A 128 -2.64 -5.47 2.09
CA SER A 128 -2.19 -4.72 3.26
C SER A 128 -0.87 -5.23 3.80
N PRO A 129 0.06 -4.33 4.13
CA PRO A 129 1.16 -4.69 5.01
C PRO A 129 0.62 -4.90 6.43
N PHE A 130 1.20 -5.85 7.15
CA PHE A 130 0.85 -6.11 8.54
C PHE A 130 2.04 -6.67 9.31
N HIS A 131 2.04 -6.48 10.61
CA HIS A 131 3.08 -7.01 11.47
C HIS A 131 2.49 -7.65 12.72
N CYS A 132 3.23 -8.55 13.30
CA CYS A 132 2.83 -9.23 14.53
C CYS A 132 4.02 -9.46 15.46
N ASP A 133 3.79 -9.23 16.77
CA ASP A 133 4.75 -9.55 17.81
C ASP A 133 4.79 -11.07 18.02
N VAL A 134 5.95 -11.66 17.77
CA VAL A 134 6.19 -13.09 17.94
C VAL A 134 7.00 -13.43 19.18
N THR A 135 7.41 -12.42 19.93
CA THR A 135 8.22 -12.59 21.15
C THR A 135 7.67 -13.61 22.13
N PRO A 136 6.36 -13.66 22.45
CA PRO A 136 5.80 -14.62 23.39
C PRO A 136 5.90 -16.09 22.95
N TYR A 137 6.11 -16.32 21.66
CA TYR A 137 6.07 -17.64 21.03
C TYR A 137 7.45 -18.19 20.66
N LEU A 138 8.51 -17.43 20.93
CA LEU A 138 9.88 -17.80 20.60
C LEU A 138 10.36 -18.95 21.48
N ASN A 139 11.15 -19.85 20.91
CA ASN A 139 11.93 -20.81 21.67
C ASN A 139 12.98 -20.07 22.51
N LYS A 140 13.25 -20.57 23.71
CA LYS A 140 14.25 -19.95 24.62
C LYS A 140 15.67 -19.97 24.05
N SER A 141 15.93 -20.89 23.14
CA SER A 141 17.20 -21.02 22.42
C SER A 141 16.97 -21.80 21.13
N GLY A 142 17.81 -21.52 20.13
CA GLY A 142 17.78 -22.21 18.84
C GLY A 142 16.85 -21.57 17.82
N SER A 143 16.49 -22.36 16.83
CA SER A 143 15.66 -21.94 15.69
C SER A 143 14.17 -21.93 16.06
N ASN A 144 13.44 -21.09 15.37
CA ASN A 144 11.97 -21.00 15.44
C ASN A 144 11.39 -21.41 14.08
N VAL A 145 10.25 -22.07 14.08
CA VAL A 145 9.55 -22.46 12.86
C VAL A 145 8.45 -21.46 12.57
N LEU A 146 8.49 -20.87 11.38
CA LEU A 146 7.45 -20.02 10.83
C LEU A 146 6.66 -20.80 9.79
N ALA A 147 5.35 -20.87 9.95
CA ALA A 147 4.43 -21.42 8.96
C ALA A 147 3.36 -20.38 8.60
N VAL A 148 3.06 -20.26 7.32
CA VAL A 148 2.04 -19.34 6.81
C VAL A 148 1.09 -20.09 5.90
N ARG A 149 -0.20 -20.07 6.25
CA ARG A 149 -1.28 -20.57 5.40
C ARG A 149 -1.94 -19.40 4.69
N LEU A 150 -2.04 -19.51 3.38
CA LEU A 150 -2.72 -18.53 2.54
C LEU A 150 -3.88 -19.19 1.79
N GLU A 151 -4.94 -18.44 1.61
CA GLU A 151 -6.08 -18.88 0.80
C GLU A 151 -6.56 -17.71 -0.06
N ASN A 152 -6.36 -17.82 -1.37
CA ASN A 152 -6.92 -16.88 -2.32
C ASN A 152 -8.11 -17.51 -3.02
N LEU A 153 -9.30 -16.97 -2.79
CA LEU A 153 -10.54 -17.50 -3.33
C LEU A 153 -10.73 -17.12 -4.80
N PRO A 154 -11.36 -17.99 -5.61
CA PRO A 154 -11.84 -17.61 -6.92
C PRO A 154 -12.90 -16.50 -6.79
N PHE A 155 -13.12 -15.75 -7.87
CA PHE A 155 -14.08 -14.63 -7.91
C PHE A 155 -13.83 -13.54 -6.86
N SER A 156 -12.56 -13.33 -6.49
CA SER A 156 -12.17 -12.35 -5.46
C SER A 156 -11.68 -11.01 -6.03
N SER A 157 -11.38 -10.94 -7.32
CA SER A 157 -10.74 -9.78 -7.95
C SER A 157 -11.24 -9.55 -9.37
N ARG A 158 -11.13 -8.30 -9.83
CA ARG A 158 -11.40 -7.90 -11.22
C ARG A 158 -10.15 -7.96 -12.13
N TRP A 159 -9.00 -8.22 -11.58
CA TRP A 159 -7.70 -8.31 -12.27
C TRP A 159 -6.91 -9.50 -11.74
N TYR A 160 -5.74 -9.73 -12.34
CA TYR A 160 -4.85 -10.78 -11.86
C TYR A 160 -4.37 -10.47 -10.43
N PRO A 161 -4.77 -11.22 -9.41
CA PRO A 161 -4.41 -10.92 -8.03
C PRO A 161 -3.05 -11.50 -7.63
N GLY A 162 -2.60 -12.58 -8.29
CA GLY A 162 -1.55 -13.42 -7.78
C GLY A 162 -2.01 -14.29 -6.60
N ALA A 163 -1.13 -15.08 -6.08
CA ALA A 163 -1.34 -15.86 -4.84
C ALA A 163 0.01 -16.22 -4.21
N GLY A 164 0.14 -16.01 -2.91
CA GLY A 164 1.36 -16.38 -2.19
C GLY A 164 1.95 -15.27 -1.32
N LEU A 165 3.13 -15.54 -0.80
CA LEU A 165 4.00 -14.51 -0.21
C LEU A 165 4.63 -13.70 -1.36
N TYR A 166 3.78 -12.91 -2.03
CA TYR A 166 4.16 -12.19 -3.25
C TYR A 166 4.90 -10.87 -2.98
N ARG A 167 4.99 -10.47 -1.73
CA ARG A 167 5.79 -9.35 -1.22
C ARG A 167 6.75 -9.84 -0.14
N ASN A 168 7.71 -9.01 0.24
CA ASN A 168 8.74 -9.39 1.21
C ASN A 168 8.19 -9.67 2.60
N VAL A 169 8.90 -10.53 3.31
CA VAL A 169 8.70 -10.83 4.74
C VAL A 169 9.96 -10.43 5.49
N HIS A 170 9.79 -9.66 6.56
CA HIS A 170 10.90 -9.14 7.36
C HIS A 170 10.81 -9.62 8.80
N LEU A 171 11.95 -9.97 9.36
CA LEU A 171 12.14 -10.19 10.78
C LEU A 171 12.77 -8.94 11.39
N VAL A 172 12.10 -8.34 12.36
CA VAL A 172 12.55 -7.12 13.06
C VAL A 172 12.84 -7.48 14.52
N CYS A 173 14.11 -7.51 14.89
CA CYS A 173 14.55 -7.80 16.26
C CYS A 173 14.98 -6.51 16.94
N THR A 174 14.48 -6.26 18.16
CA THR A 174 14.68 -5.02 18.90
C THR A 174 14.89 -5.27 20.38
N SER A 175 15.37 -4.26 21.11
CA SER A 175 15.51 -4.31 22.55
C SER A 175 14.16 -4.19 23.25
N ALA A 176 13.91 -5.03 24.25
CA ALA A 176 12.73 -4.93 25.10
C ALA A 176 12.74 -3.66 25.98
N LYS A 177 13.91 -3.09 26.27
CA LYS A 177 14.02 -1.92 27.17
C LYS A 177 13.33 -0.69 26.61
N ALA A 178 13.62 -0.36 25.36
CA ALA A 178 12.90 0.67 24.60
C ALA A 178 13.29 0.56 23.12
N HIS A 179 12.31 0.64 22.24
CA HIS A 179 12.52 0.67 20.80
C HIS A 179 11.38 1.39 20.10
N ILE A 180 11.65 1.85 18.88
CA ILE A 180 10.65 2.38 17.96
C ILE A 180 9.95 1.21 17.30
N PRO A 181 8.62 1.06 17.40
CA PRO A 181 7.91 -0.03 16.75
C PRO A 181 7.91 0.12 15.21
N VAL A 182 7.51 -0.92 14.52
CA VAL A 182 7.28 -0.87 13.06
C VAL A 182 6.37 0.33 12.74
N TRP A 183 6.78 1.15 11.76
CA TRP A 183 6.14 2.42 11.36
C TRP A 183 6.00 3.45 12.49
N GLY A 184 6.84 3.38 13.50
CA GLY A 184 6.71 4.19 14.72
C GLY A 184 7.16 5.64 14.60
N THR A 185 7.47 6.14 13.41
CA THR A 185 7.80 7.55 13.20
C THR A 185 6.86 8.20 12.17
N PHE A 186 6.61 9.49 12.39
CA PHE A 186 5.87 10.31 11.44
C PHE A 186 6.57 11.65 11.24
N VAL A 187 7.02 11.90 10.01
CA VAL A 187 7.67 13.14 9.60
C VAL A 187 6.69 14.01 8.85
N SER A 188 6.67 15.30 9.21
CA SER A 188 5.97 16.33 8.43
C SER A 188 6.86 17.54 8.24
N THR A 189 6.57 18.36 7.24
CA THR A 189 7.25 19.61 6.93
C THR A 189 6.26 20.78 6.97
N PRO A 190 5.91 21.27 8.20
CA PRO A 190 4.79 22.20 8.37
C PRO A 190 4.98 23.55 7.70
N SER A 191 6.23 23.98 7.54
CA SER A 191 6.58 25.25 6.91
C SER A 191 7.77 25.04 5.99
N VAL A 192 7.61 25.37 4.72
CA VAL A 192 8.64 25.19 3.70
C VAL A 192 8.82 26.48 2.93
N HIS A 193 10.02 27.04 3.02
CA HIS A 193 10.47 28.21 2.28
C HIS A 193 11.83 27.92 1.63
N LYS A 194 12.21 28.73 0.66
CA LYS A 194 13.48 28.57 -0.04
C LYS A 194 14.68 28.62 0.91
N ASP A 195 14.61 29.48 1.92
CA ASP A 195 15.73 29.72 2.84
C ASP A 195 15.69 28.80 4.06
N MET A 196 14.53 28.29 4.42
CA MET A 196 14.34 27.50 5.63
C MET A 196 13.10 26.62 5.55
N ALA A 197 13.20 25.42 6.09
CA ALA A 197 12.06 24.54 6.32
C ALA A 197 12.02 24.07 7.77
N SER A 198 10.83 23.92 8.31
CA SER A 198 10.61 23.22 9.57
C SER A 198 10.32 21.74 9.31
N VAL A 199 10.90 20.88 10.13
CA VAL A 199 10.66 19.43 10.11
C VAL A 199 10.14 19.04 11.48
N SER A 200 9.04 18.30 11.51
CA SER A 200 8.46 17.74 12.73
C SER A 200 8.54 16.22 12.66
N LEU A 201 9.14 15.60 13.67
CA LEU A 201 9.27 14.15 13.80
C LEU A 201 8.55 13.68 15.06
N ALA A 202 7.45 12.96 14.88
CA ALA A 202 6.76 12.27 15.95
C ALA A 202 7.31 10.85 16.09
N ILE A 203 7.67 10.44 17.30
CA ILE A 203 8.31 9.17 17.60
C ILE A 203 7.47 8.43 18.62
N SER A 204 6.95 7.27 18.24
CA SER A 204 6.31 6.32 19.16
C SER A 204 7.33 5.34 19.71
N LEU A 205 7.14 4.88 20.92
CA LEU A 205 8.00 3.89 21.56
C LEU A 205 7.22 2.72 22.14
N GLN A 206 7.91 1.60 22.27
CA GLN A 206 7.53 0.48 23.12
C GLN A 206 8.65 0.21 24.13
N SER A 207 8.28 -0.09 25.37
CA SER A 207 9.21 -0.42 26.46
C SER A 207 8.58 -1.47 27.38
N ASP A 208 9.43 -2.27 28.00
CA ASP A 208 9.04 -3.23 29.05
C ASP A 208 8.75 -2.53 30.40
N LYS A 209 9.02 -1.23 30.50
CA LYS A 209 8.81 -0.43 31.70
C LYS A 209 8.06 0.86 31.40
N GLU A 210 7.22 1.25 32.34
CA GLU A 210 6.53 2.54 32.37
C GLU A 210 7.26 3.53 33.27
N ASN A 211 7.01 4.82 33.07
CA ASN A 211 7.51 5.91 33.92
C ASN A 211 9.05 5.95 34.01
N ILE A 212 9.71 5.71 32.89
CA ILE A 212 11.17 5.83 32.78
C ILE A 212 11.56 7.03 31.91
N ASP A 213 12.68 7.63 32.18
CA ASP A 213 13.25 8.67 31.34
C ASP A 213 13.86 8.06 30.10
N ILE A 214 13.37 8.52 28.96
CA ILE A 214 13.89 8.17 27.62
C ILE A 214 14.61 9.37 27.03
N GLU A 215 15.82 9.15 26.57
CA GLU A 215 16.54 10.13 25.78
C GLU A 215 16.37 9.84 24.28
N TYR A 216 16.01 10.87 23.54
CA TYR A 216 15.84 10.88 22.08
C TYR A 216 16.95 11.73 21.48
N TYR A 217 17.75 11.15 20.63
CA TYR A 217 18.79 11.87 19.90
C TYR A 217 18.64 11.64 18.41
N THR A 218 18.27 12.69 17.67
CA THR A 218 18.02 12.60 16.22
C THR A 218 18.92 13.56 15.46
N ASP A 219 19.59 13.03 14.44
CA ASP A 219 20.31 13.79 13.41
C ASP A 219 19.51 13.81 12.12
N ILE A 220 19.38 14.97 11.51
CA ILE A 220 18.85 15.12 10.15
C ILE A 220 20.02 15.15 9.18
N ILE A 221 20.00 14.21 8.24
CA ILE A 221 21.04 14.01 7.23
C ILE A 221 20.50 14.45 5.86
N SER A 222 21.28 15.30 5.18
CA SER A 222 20.96 15.82 3.86
C SER A 222 21.09 14.75 2.76
N PRO A 223 20.60 15.01 1.54
CA PRO A 223 20.82 14.14 0.40
C PRO A 223 22.30 13.83 0.09
N GLU A 224 23.19 14.74 0.46
CA GLU A 224 24.64 14.58 0.32
C GLU A 224 25.31 13.80 1.46
N GLY A 225 24.55 13.43 2.49
CA GLY A 225 25.07 12.72 3.65
C GLY A 225 25.60 13.61 4.76
N GLU A 226 25.34 14.92 4.71
CA GLU A 226 25.79 15.86 5.72
C GLU A 226 24.76 16.02 6.85
N LYS A 227 25.20 16.16 8.08
CA LYS A 227 24.32 16.48 9.21
C LYS A 227 23.96 17.97 9.16
N VAL A 228 22.68 18.26 8.88
CA VAL A 228 22.17 19.64 8.73
C VAL A 228 21.37 20.12 9.92
N ALA A 229 20.92 19.24 10.79
CA ALA A 229 20.24 19.57 12.04
C ALA A 229 20.40 18.42 13.03
N SER A 230 20.28 18.73 14.31
CA SER A 230 20.37 17.74 15.38
C SER A 230 19.52 18.17 16.57
N ARG A 231 18.92 17.22 17.26
CA ARG A 231 18.19 17.48 18.50
C ARG A 231 18.33 16.34 19.48
N ARG A 232 18.56 16.72 20.73
CA ARG A 232 18.56 15.84 21.89
C ARG A 232 17.47 16.29 22.83
N SER A 233 16.68 15.37 23.34
CA SER A 233 15.61 15.65 24.30
C SER A 233 15.38 14.46 25.20
N VAL A 234 14.87 14.72 26.41
CA VAL A 234 14.51 13.70 27.40
C VAL A 234 13.04 13.86 27.72
N ALA A 235 12.31 12.74 27.75
CA ALA A 235 10.92 12.73 28.17
C ALA A 235 10.60 11.48 28.99
N LEU A 236 9.70 11.64 29.95
CA LEU A 236 9.14 10.53 30.69
C LEU A 236 8.26 9.69 29.75
N TYR A 237 8.50 8.39 29.69
CA TYR A 237 7.75 7.47 28.85
C TYR A 237 6.47 7.00 29.53
N HIS A 238 5.36 7.13 28.80
CA HIS A 238 4.10 6.47 29.08
C HIS A 238 3.64 5.72 27.82
N ASN A 239 3.13 4.52 28.01
CA ASN A 239 2.65 3.70 26.88
C ASN A 239 1.55 4.43 26.10
N GLY A 240 1.71 4.46 24.78
CA GLY A 240 0.79 5.14 23.86
C GLY A 240 1.12 6.62 23.61
N ASP A 241 2.06 7.21 24.34
CA ASP A 241 2.50 8.57 24.06
C ASP A 241 3.45 8.62 22.86
N SER A 242 3.42 9.76 22.16
CA SER A 242 4.34 10.09 21.07
C SER A 242 5.17 11.31 21.46
N HIS A 243 6.48 11.21 21.29
CA HIS A 243 7.42 12.31 21.53
C HIS A 243 7.71 13.06 20.24
N VAL A 244 7.57 14.38 20.25
CA VAL A 244 7.76 15.22 19.06
C VAL A 244 9.06 16.02 19.16
N GLN A 245 9.91 15.87 18.15
CA GLN A 245 11.08 16.73 17.94
C GLN A 245 10.87 17.63 16.73
N LYS A 246 11.31 18.88 16.83
CA LYS A 246 11.22 19.88 15.75
C LYS A 246 12.61 20.35 15.36
N PHE A 247 12.81 20.53 14.06
CA PHE A 247 14.08 20.92 13.46
C PHE A 247 13.87 22.08 12.48
N LEU A 248 14.91 22.89 12.32
CA LEU A 248 15.01 23.86 11.25
C LEU A 248 16.14 23.44 10.30
N VAL A 249 15.83 23.33 9.05
CA VAL A 249 16.80 23.04 7.98
C VAL A 249 16.97 24.28 7.13
N LYS A 250 18.20 24.80 7.09
CA LYS A 250 18.56 25.98 6.30
C LYS A 250 18.80 25.57 4.85
N GLU A 251 18.39 26.44 3.92
CA GLU A 251 18.58 26.23 2.48
C GLU A 251 18.19 24.80 2.06
N PRO A 252 16.95 24.36 2.38
CA PRO A 252 16.54 22.99 2.14
C PRO A 252 16.51 22.65 0.65
N LYS A 253 16.92 21.43 0.33
CA LYS A 253 16.72 20.86 -1.01
C LYS A 253 15.33 20.25 -1.08
N LEU A 254 14.46 20.87 -1.85
CA LEU A 254 13.05 20.49 -1.91
C LEU A 254 12.85 19.29 -2.84
N TRP A 255 12.02 18.37 -2.38
CA TRP A 255 11.61 17.21 -3.18
C TRP A 255 10.61 17.66 -4.27
N SER A 256 10.87 17.24 -5.51
CA SER A 256 9.95 17.35 -6.64
C SER A 256 10.19 16.19 -7.62
N PRO A 257 9.30 15.95 -8.59
CA PRO A 257 9.55 14.98 -9.65
C PRO A 257 10.84 15.20 -10.43
N GLU A 258 11.23 16.45 -10.61
CA GLU A 258 12.45 16.85 -11.32
C GLU A 258 13.70 16.74 -10.44
N HIS A 259 13.53 16.91 -9.13
CA HIS A 259 14.59 16.93 -8.12
C HIS A 259 14.15 16.12 -6.88
N PRO A 260 14.18 14.80 -6.95
CA PRO A 260 13.67 13.94 -5.88
C PRO A 260 14.65 13.79 -4.72
N TYR A 261 15.01 14.90 -4.08
CA TYR A 261 15.92 14.93 -2.94
C TYR A 261 15.33 14.27 -1.71
N LEU A 262 16.09 13.36 -1.12
CA LEU A 262 15.69 12.60 0.07
C LEU A 262 16.63 12.86 1.24
N TYR A 263 16.02 13.17 2.37
CA TYR A 263 16.65 13.32 3.67
C TYR A 263 16.47 12.06 4.50
N LYS A 264 17.25 11.94 5.58
CA LYS A 264 17.11 10.90 6.59
C LYS A 264 17.08 11.52 7.99
N ALA A 265 16.20 11.02 8.84
CA ALA A 265 16.27 11.24 10.28
C ALA A 265 16.84 9.97 10.92
N LEU A 266 18.02 10.10 11.52
CA LEU A 266 18.68 9.02 12.26
C LEU A 266 18.39 9.23 13.75
N THR A 267 17.51 8.41 14.31
CA THR A 267 17.06 8.52 15.68
C THR A 267 17.69 7.43 16.54
N ARG A 268 18.33 7.84 17.64
CA ARG A 268 18.82 6.93 18.69
C ARG A 268 17.95 7.10 19.93
N ILE A 269 17.58 5.97 20.49
CA ILE A 269 16.86 5.89 21.77
C ILE A 269 17.82 5.41 22.82
N LEU A 270 17.89 6.12 23.93
CA LEU A 270 18.77 5.77 25.05
C LEU A 270 17.97 5.63 26.33
N VAL A 271 18.31 4.58 27.09
CA VAL A 271 17.84 4.35 28.48
C VAL A 271 19.07 4.28 29.38
N ASP A 272 19.10 5.08 30.43
CA ASP A 272 20.24 5.18 31.35
C ASP A 272 21.59 5.40 30.65
N GLY A 273 21.58 6.20 29.57
CA GLY A 273 22.77 6.52 28.77
C GLY A 273 23.24 5.41 27.80
N VAL A 274 22.49 4.31 27.71
CA VAL A 274 22.79 3.19 26.80
C VAL A 274 21.85 3.24 25.59
N VAL A 275 22.41 3.18 24.38
CA VAL A 275 21.61 3.10 23.16
C VAL A 275 20.85 1.77 23.12
N THR A 276 19.53 1.84 23.08
CA THR A 276 18.64 0.69 23.01
C THR A 276 18.05 0.48 21.61
N ASP A 277 17.98 1.54 20.80
CA ASP A 277 17.50 1.46 19.42
C ASP A 277 18.15 2.52 18.53
N GLU A 278 18.32 2.19 17.26
CA GLU A 278 18.70 3.11 16.18
C GLU A 278 17.70 2.92 15.03
N TYR A 279 17.07 4.01 14.61
CA TYR A 279 16.00 3.98 13.62
C TYR A 279 16.21 5.04 12.54
N GLU A 280 16.13 4.63 11.28
CA GLU A 280 16.21 5.53 10.14
C GLU A 280 14.82 5.82 9.58
N THR A 281 14.49 7.10 9.45
CA THR A 281 13.28 7.55 8.75
C THR A 281 13.69 8.34 7.50
N ARG A 282 13.42 7.80 6.32
CA ARG A 282 13.63 8.50 5.06
C ARG A 282 12.44 9.42 4.80
N PHE A 283 12.70 10.64 4.36
CA PHE A 283 11.67 11.63 4.05
C PHE A 283 12.12 12.64 3.00
N GLY A 284 11.22 13.45 2.52
CA GLY A 284 11.51 14.59 1.65
C GLY A 284 10.94 15.87 2.22
N ILE A 285 11.54 17.01 1.86
CA ILE A 285 11.06 18.33 2.25
C ILE A 285 10.32 18.91 1.05
N ARG A 286 9.02 19.12 1.19
CA ARG A 286 8.17 19.75 0.17
C ARG A 286 6.95 20.35 0.84
N SER A 287 6.30 21.29 0.13
CA SER A 287 4.95 21.72 0.44
C SER A 287 3.98 21.27 -0.63
N ILE A 288 2.79 20.84 -0.21
CA ILE A 288 1.68 20.48 -1.08
C ILE A 288 0.46 21.30 -0.69
N GLU A 289 -0.19 21.90 -1.67
CA GLU A 289 -1.39 22.70 -1.47
C GLU A 289 -2.40 22.44 -2.58
N PHE A 290 -3.66 22.30 -2.18
CA PHE A 290 -4.80 22.23 -3.09
C PHE A 290 -5.66 23.44 -2.81
N ILE A 291 -5.59 24.44 -3.70
CA ILE A 291 -6.22 25.74 -3.50
C ILE A 291 -7.50 25.79 -4.31
N PRO A 292 -8.67 26.00 -3.69
CA PRO A 292 -9.92 26.19 -4.40
C PRO A 292 -9.79 27.20 -5.55
N GLU A 293 -10.35 26.88 -6.68
CA GLU A 293 -10.31 27.67 -7.93
C GLU A 293 -8.94 27.81 -8.59
N LYS A 294 -7.87 27.33 -7.96
CA LYS A 294 -6.50 27.45 -8.49
C LYS A 294 -5.84 26.11 -8.78
N GLY A 295 -6.20 25.05 -8.04
CA GLY A 295 -5.67 23.70 -8.24
C GLY A 295 -4.49 23.33 -7.35
N PHE A 296 -3.64 22.46 -7.84
CA PHE A 296 -2.53 21.88 -7.10
C PHE A 296 -1.24 22.70 -7.22
N TYR A 297 -0.59 22.89 -6.08
CA TYR A 297 0.71 23.55 -5.95
C TYR A 297 1.70 22.64 -5.23
N LEU A 298 2.86 22.43 -5.84
CA LEU A 298 4.00 21.75 -5.23
C LEU A 298 5.12 22.78 -5.03
N ASN A 299 5.58 22.93 -3.79
CA ASN A 299 6.61 23.90 -3.43
C ASN A 299 6.27 25.34 -3.89
N GLY A 300 5.00 25.70 -3.83
CA GLY A 300 4.50 27.01 -4.23
C GLY A 300 4.30 27.20 -5.74
N GLU A 301 4.59 26.19 -6.55
CA GLU A 301 4.44 26.24 -8.01
C GLU A 301 3.21 25.46 -8.46
N HIS A 302 2.36 26.10 -9.27
CA HIS A 302 1.20 25.45 -9.87
C HIS A 302 1.62 24.36 -10.83
N ARG A 303 0.99 23.18 -10.71
CA ARG A 303 1.21 22.08 -11.66
C ARG A 303 -0.02 21.19 -11.79
N LYS A 304 -0.06 20.45 -12.90
CA LYS A 304 -1.03 19.40 -13.16
C LYS A 304 -0.34 18.04 -13.11
N PHE A 305 -1.10 17.01 -12.81
CA PHE A 305 -0.60 15.63 -12.85
C PHE A 305 -0.62 15.10 -14.28
N LYS A 306 0.48 14.48 -14.69
CA LYS A 306 0.60 13.69 -15.92
C LYS A 306 0.79 12.25 -15.48
N GLY A 307 -0.31 11.58 -15.17
CA GLY A 307 -0.26 10.32 -14.44
C GLY A 307 -0.92 9.16 -15.14
N VAL A 308 -0.66 7.99 -14.60
CA VAL A 308 -1.26 6.72 -14.99
C VAL A 308 -1.82 6.01 -13.77
N CYS A 309 -2.79 5.12 -14.00
CA CYS A 309 -3.29 4.17 -13.02
C CYS A 309 -2.63 2.82 -13.28
N ASN A 310 -1.83 2.33 -12.33
CA ASN A 310 -1.12 1.07 -12.46
C ASN A 310 -1.71 0.02 -11.53
N HIS A 311 -1.97 -1.15 -12.08
CA HIS A 311 -2.20 -2.37 -11.29
C HIS A 311 -0.87 -2.95 -10.81
N HIS A 312 -0.93 -3.81 -9.79
CA HIS A 312 0.26 -4.30 -9.09
C HIS A 312 1.03 -5.41 -9.83
N ASP A 313 0.40 -6.11 -10.76
CA ASP A 313 1.05 -7.21 -11.45
C ASP A 313 2.12 -6.73 -12.45
N LEU A 314 3.08 -7.60 -12.68
CA LEU A 314 4.25 -7.35 -13.53
C LEU A 314 4.19 -8.15 -14.85
N GLY A 315 3.00 -8.33 -15.40
CA GLY A 315 2.82 -9.06 -16.64
C GLY A 315 3.21 -10.53 -16.50
N PRO A 316 4.08 -11.04 -17.38
CA PRO A 316 4.49 -12.45 -17.36
C PRO A 316 5.26 -12.86 -16.09
N LEU A 317 5.72 -11.92 -15.29
CA LEU A 317 6.36 -12.21 -14.00
C LEU A 317 5.34 -12.46 -12.88
N GLY A 318 4.06 -12.22 -13.11
CA GLY A 318 3.02 -12.34 -12.10
C GLY A 318 3.00 -11.17 -11.12
N ALA A 319 2.61 -11.46 -9.88
CA ALA A 319 2.48 -10.45 -8.82
C ALA A 319 3.68 -10.39 -7.87
N ALA A 320 4.58 -11.35 -7.90
CA ALA A 320 5.78 -11.35 -7.06
C ALA A 320 6.61 -10.09 -7.31
N VAL A 321 6.87 -9.33 -6.25
CA VAL A 321 7.56 -8.03 -6.35
C VAL A 321 8.95 -8.19 -6.91
N SER A 322 9.26 -7.37 -7.91
CA SER A 322 10.59 -7.28 -8.54
C SER A 322 10.99 -5.82 -8.69
N VAL A 323 11.97 -5.39 -7.93
CA VAL A 323 12.49 -4.00 -7.99
C VAL A 323 13.01 -3.65 -9.40
N PRO A 324 13.77 -4.50 -10.10
CA PRO A 324 14.18 -4.21 -11.47
C PRO A 324 13.00 -4.02 -12.43
N ALA A 325 11.96 -4.84 -12.31
CA ALA A 325 10.78 -4.73 -13.17
C ALA A 325 9.98 -3.45 -12.88
N LEU A 326 9.79 -3.12 -11.60
CA LEU A 326 9.14 -1.86 -11.19
C LEU A 326 9.92 -0.64 -11.68
N ARG A 327 11.24 -0.66 -11.52
CA ARG A 327 12.12 0.42 -12.01
C ARG A 327 12.03 0.57 -13.52
N HIS A 328 11.95 -0.53 -14.25
CA HIS A 328 11.77 -0.52 -15.69
C HIS A 328 10.43 0.12 -16.10
N GLN A 329 9.32 -0.28 -15.45
CA GLN A 329 8.01 0.34 -15.69
C GLN A 329 8.04 1.84 -15.43
N LEU A 330 8.59 2.28 -14.30
CA LEU A 330 8.69 3.69 -13.93
C LEU A 330 9.59 4.47 -14.89
N THR A 331 10.68 3.87 -15.37
CA THR A 331 11.56 4.48 -16.37
C THR A 331 10.79 4.74 -17.68
N MET A 332 10.05 3.75 -18.16
CA MET A 332 9.20 3.93 -19.36
C MET A 332 8.16 5.02 -19.17
N LEU A 333 7.54 5.11 -18.00
CA LEU A 333 6.60 6.18 -17.69
C LEU A 333 7.27 7.56 -17.68
N LYS A 334 8.48 7.67 -17.10
CA LYS A 334 9.28 8.90 -17.15
C LYS A 334 9.58 9.32 -18.59
N ASP A 335 10.05 8.37 -19.40
CA ASP A 335 10.39 8.61 -20.81
C ASP A 335 9.17 9.06 -21.62
N MET A 336 7.98 8.59 -21.26
CA MET A 336 6.71 9.03 -21.83
C MET A 336 6.27 10.42 -21.34
N GLY A 337 6.91 10.97 -20.32
CA GLY A 337 6.60 12.28 -19.73
C GLY A 337 5.64 12.23 -18.55
N CYS A 338 5.42 11.05 -17.95
CA CYS A 338 4.63 10.92 -16.73
C CYS A 338 5.38 11.41 -15.49
N ASP A 339 4.65 12.02 -14.57
CA ASP A 339 5.14 12.46 -13.27
C ASP A 339 4.27 12.01 -12.09
N ALA A 340 3.25 11.20 -12.35
CA ALA A 340 2.33 10.73 -11.32
C ALA A 340 1.86 9.29 -11.54
N VAL A 341 1.56 8.60 -10.44
CA VAL A 341 1.04 7.22 -10.43
C VAL A 341 -0.09 7.10 -9.40
N ARG A 342 -1.20 6.50 -9.82
CA ARG A 342 -2.26 6.05 -8.91
C ARG A 342 -2.16 4.53 -8.76
N THR A 343 -2.20 4.06 -7.52
CA THR A 343 -2.14 2.62 -7.22
C THR A 343 -3.52 2.00 -7.33
N SER A 344 -3.85 1.53 -8.51
CA SER A 344 -5.16 0.95 -8.86
C SER A 344 -5.25 -0.50 -8.42
N HIS A 345 -6.21 -0.90 -7.70
CA HIS A 345 -7.07 -0.22 -6.77
C HIS A 345 -6.85 -0.92 -5.44
N ASN A 346 -5.62 -0.84 -4.95
CA ASN A 346 -5.14 -1.58 -3.78
C ASN A 346 -3.89 -0.93 -3.18
N THR A 347 -3.62 -1.26 -1.94
CA THR A 347 -2.41 -0.82 -1.25
C THR A 347 -1.15 -1.32 -1.99
N PRO A 348 -0.23 -0.42 -2.36
CA PRO A 348 0.95 -0.78 -3.15
C PRO A 348 2.02 -1.52 -2.35
N ALA A 349 2.94 -2.16 -3.07
CA ALA A 349 4.18 -2.67 -2.48
C ALA A 349 5.05 -1.51 -1.98
N PRO A 350 5.74 -1.65 -0.83
CA PRO A 350 6.66 -0.63 -0.34
C PRO A 350 7.75 -0.25 -1.34
N GLU A 351 8.21 -1.20 -2.14
CA GLU A 351 9.23 -0.99 -3.17
C GLU A 351 8.76 -0.02 -4.26
N LEU A 352 7.49 -0.07 -4.64
CA LEU A 352 6.93 0.88 -5.61
C LEU A 352 6.94 2.31 -5.04
N VAL A 353 6.50 2.47 -3.81
CA VAL A 353 6.49 3.78 -3.14
C VAL A 353 7.90 4.32 -2.98
N SER A 354 8.83 3.47 -2.55
CA SER A 354 10.25 3.81 -2.41
C SER A 354 10.87 4.26 -3.74
N LEU A 355 10.58 3.56 -4.83
CA LEU A 355 11.05 3.94 -6.16
C LEU A 355 10.43 5.25 -6.65
N CYS A 356 9.16 5.51 -6.34
CA CYS A 356 8.51 6.78 -6.65
C CYS A 356 9.16 7.94 -5.88
N ASP A 357 9.55 7.73 -4.62
CA ASP A 357 10.33 8.69 -3.85
C ASP A 357 11.67 9.02 -4.52
N GLU A 358 12.39 7.99 -4.96
CA GLU A 358 13.73 8.11 -5.55
C GLU A 358 13.73 8.65 -6.98
N MET A 359 12.76 8.23 -7.78
CA MET A 359 12.70 8.58 -9.21
C MET A 359 11.86 9.84 -9.48
N GLY A 360 11.12 10.31 -8.49
CA GLY A 360 10.33 11.52 -8.60
C GLY A 360 8.99 11.30 -9.31
N PHE A 361 8.08 10.58 -8.66
CA PHE A 361 6.67 10.47 -9.05
C PHE A 361 5.79 10.95 -7.91
N MET A 362 4.75 11.69 -8.22
CA MET A 362 3.68 12.01 -7.29
C MET A 362 2.70 10.83 -7.24
N MET A 363 2.26 10.46 -6.06
CA MET A 363 1.39 9.29 -5.90
C MET A 363 0.03 9.66 -5.30
N MET A 364 -0.99 9.04 -5.85
CA MET A 364 -2.29 8.83 -5.22
C MET A 364 -2.34 7.38 -4.76
N VAL A 365 -2.26 7.15 -3.45
CA VAL A 365 -2.25 5.81 -2.88
C VAL A 365 -3.65 5.41 -2.46
N GLU A 366 -4.12 4.27 -2.98
CA GLU A 366 -5.51 3.80 -2.88
C GLU A 366 -5.55 2.37 -2.35
N PRO A 367 -6.38 2.06 -1.32
CA PRO A 367 -6.42 0.72 -0.74
C PRO A 367 -7.49 -0.20 -1.31
N PHE A 368 -8.66 0.34 -1.76
CA PHE A 368 -9.86 -0.44 -2.00
C PHE A 368 -10.50 -0.19 -3.37
N ASP A 369 -10.91 -1.28 -4.02
CA ASP A 369 -11.75 -1.24 -5.21
C ASP A 369 -13.26 -1.36 -4.88
N GLU A 370 -13.57 -1.95 -3.74
CA GLU A 370 -14.93 -2.04 -3.19
C GLU A 370 -14.93 -1.80 -1.69
N TRP A 371 -16.10 -1.43 -1.18
CA TRP A 371 -16.34 -1.33 0.26
C TRP A 371 -17.24 -2.47 0.74
N ASN A 372 -18.32 -2.15 1.47
CA ASN A 372 -19.28 -3.12 1.99
C ASN A 372 -20.26 -3.66 0.95
N ASP A 373 -20.38 -3.01 -0.21
CA ASP A 373 -21.15 -3.50 -1.34
C ASP A 373 -20.24 -4.20 -2.35
N ALA A 374 -20.62 -5.41 -2.76
CA ALA A 374 -19.78 -6.29 -3.56
C ALA A 374 -19.66 -5.86 -5.03
N LYS A 375 -18.45 -5.91 -5.58
CA LYS A 375 -18.17 -6.02 -7.02
C LYS A 375 -17.88 -7.47 -7.41
N CYS A 376 -17.17 -8.18 -6.54
CA CYS A 376 -16.81 -9.58 -6.71
C CYS A 376 -17.48 -10.44 -5.63
N GLU A 377 -17.85 -11.67 -5.97
CA GLU A 377 -18.52 -12.59 -5.04
C GLU A 377 -17.72 -12.81 -3.75
N ASN A 378 -16.42 -13.02 -3.89
CA ASN A 378 -15.50 -13.23 -2.77
C ASN A 378 -14.57 -12.03 -2.55
N GLY A 379 -15.03 -10.82 -2.86
CA GLY A 379 -14.26 -9.59 -2.74
C GLY A 379 -14.13 -9.07 -1.30
N TYR A 380 -13.55 -7.88 -1.20
CA TYR A 380 -13.24 -7.25 0.09
C TYR A 380 -14.46 -6.91 0.95
N HIS A 381 -15.65 -6.76 0.36
CA HIS A 381 -16.89 -6.49 1.11
C HIS A 381 -17.12 -7.47 2.28
N ARG A 382 -16.59 -8.70 2.18
CA ARG A 382 -16.67 -9.74 3.22
C ARG A 382 -15.94 -9.33 4.51
N TYR A 383 -14.97 -8.44 4.41
CA TYR A 383 -14.12 -8.02 5.52
C TYR A 383 -14.30 -6.56 5.91
N PHE A 384 -14.97 -5.77 5.09
CA PHE A 384 -14.99 -4.32 5.19
C PHE A 384 -15.37 -3.82 6.58
N ASP A 385 -16.47 -4.30 7.15
CA ASP A 385 -16.99 -3.80 8.42
C ASP A 385 -16.02 -4.00 9.59
N GLU A 386 -15.28 -5.12 9.59
CA GLU A 386 -14.33 -5.45 10.66
C GLU A 386 -12.92 -4.92 10.38
N TRP A 387 -12.51 -4.90 9.11
CA TRP A 387 -11.09 -4.73 8.73
C TRP A 387 -10.75 -3.39 8.07
N ALA A 388 -11.72 -2.65 7.57
CA ALA A 388 -11.44 -1.43 6.79
C ALA A 388 -10.58 -0.41 7.55
N GLU A 389 -10.86 -0.17 8.82
CA GLU A 389 -10.05 0.75 9.63
C GLU A 389 -8.63 0.23 9.84
N ARG A 390 -8.46 -1.06 10.12
CA ARG A 390 -7.14 -1.68 10.30
C ARG A 390 -6.32 -1.63 9.02
N ASP A 391 -6.93 -1.92 7.88
CA ASP A 391 -6.28 -1.86 6.57
C ASP A 391 -5.90 -0.43 6.18
N MET A 392 -6.77 0.54 6.45
CA MET A 392 -6.47 1.97 6.26
C MET A 392 -5.29 2.42 7.12
N ILE A 393 -5.30 2.11 8.41
CA ILE A 393 -4.22 2.49 9.33
C ILE A 393 -2.89 1.89 8.90
N SER A 394 -2.85 0.62 8.51
CA SER A 394 -1.61 -0.02 8.09
C SER A 394 -1.03 0.64 6.84
N MET A 395 -1.85 0.98 5.86
CA MET A 395 -1.43 1.71 4.66
C MET A 395 -0.89 3.11 5.00
N LEU A 396 -1.65 3.85 5.81
CA LEU A 396 -1.27 5.22 6.19
C LEU A 396 0.06 5.22 6.97
N HIS A 397 0.21 4.35 7.96
CA HIS A 397 1.42 4.25 8.76
C HIS A 397 2.63 3.80 7.94
N ALA A 398 2.44 2.88 6.99
CA ALA A 398 3.51 2.40 6.13
C ALA A 398 4.06 3.51 5.21
N PHE A 399 3.21 4.43 4.72
CA PHE A 399 3.56 5.33 3.63
C PHE A 399 3.50 6.82 3.93
N ARG A 400 3.04 7.25 5.10
CA ARG A 400 2.91 8.68 5.42
C ARG A 400 4.23 9.46 5.51
N ASN A 401 5.37 8.78 5.55
CA ASN A 401 6.69 9.44 5.50
C ASN A 401 7.22 9.62 4.07
N SER A 402 6.57 9.06 3.07
CA SER A 402 7.02 9.12 1.68
C SER A 402 6.64 10.44 1.03
N PRO A 403 7.61 11.24 0.56
CA PRO A 403 7.31 12.55 -0.05
C PRO A 403 6.55 12.43 -1.37
N SER A 404 6.67 11.30 -2.08
CA SER A 404 5.92 11.03 -3.30
C SER A 404 4.42 10.96 -3.08
N VAL A 405 3.95 10.55 -1.91
CA VAL A 405 2.53 10.48 -1.59
C VAL A 405 1.95 11.88 -1.42
N ILE A 406 1.09 12.28 -2.35
CA ILE A 406 0.49 13.62 -2.41
C ILE A 406 -0.92 13.61 -1.86
N MET A 407 -1.64 12.52 -2.03
CA MET A 407 -3.01 12.35 -1.54
C MET A 407 -3.32 10.88 -1.28
N TRP A 408 -4.34 10.66 -0.47
CA TRP A 408 -4.93 9.35 -0.23
C TRP A 408 -6.24 9.23 -1.00
N SER A 409 -6.44 8.10 -1.66
CA SER A 409 -7.75 7.72 -2.20
C SER A 409 -8.38 6.67 -1.29
N ILE A 410 -9.66 6.79 -0.99
CA ILE A 410 -10.35 5.86 -0.10
C ILE A 410 -11.10 4.75 -0.83
N GLY A 411 -11.23 4.82 -2.15
CA GLY A 411 -11.93 3.81 -2.93
C GLY A 411 -11.99 4.13 -4.41
N ASN A 412 -12.40 3.12 -5.17
CA ASN A 412 -12.57 3.22 -6.60
C ASN A 412 -13.94 2.74 -7.04
N GLU A 413 -14.70 3.62 -7.70
CA GLU A 413 -15.98 3.28 -8.32
C GLU A 413 -16.86 2.36 -7.46
N VAL A 414 -16.86 2.64 -6.16
CA VAL A 414 -17.55 1.80 -5.19
C VAL A 414 -19.06 1.78 -5.46
N PRO A 415 -19.74 0.62 -5.38
CA PRO A 415 -21.19 0.57 -5.59
C PRO A 415 -21.95 1.50 -4.66
N SER A 416 -21.46 1.72 -3.44
CA SER A 416 -22.03 2.61 -2.43
C SER A 416 -22.09 4.08 -2.86
N GLN A 417 -21.38 4.50 -3.91
CA GLN A 417 -21.42 5.90 -4.38
C GLN A 417 -22.83 6.36 -4.80
N CYS A 418 -23.69 5.41 -5.18
CA CYS A 418 -25.08 5.68 -5.55
C CYS A 418 -26.10 5.36 -4.45
N SER A 419 -25.64 4.90 -3.29
CA SER A 419 -26.55 4.63 -2.17
C SER A 419 -26.86 5.90 -1.39
N ALA A 420 -27.98 5.91 -0.66
CA ALA A 420 -28.38 7.02 0.18
C ALA A 420 -27.42 7.24 1.37
N GLU A 421 -26.70 6.20 1.80
CA GLU A 421 -25.84 6.18 2.98
C GLU A 421 -24.34 6.16 2.64
N GLY A 422 -23.98 6.06 1.35
CA GLY A 422 -22.58 5.94 0.92
C GLY A 422 -21.69 7.09 1.37
N TYR A 423 -22.23 8.29 1.48
CA TYR A 423 -21.49 9.45 1.99
C TYR A 423 -21.01 9.27 3.43
N LYS A 424 -21.72 8.50 4.25
CA LYS A 424 -21.30 8.20 5.63
C LYS A 424 -20.06 7.31 5.67
N THR A 425 -20.01 6.31 4.80
CA THR A 425 -18.83 5.46 4.65
C THR A 425 -17.64 6.26 4.11
N ALA A 426 -17.87 7.13 3.13
CA ALA A 426 -16.83 8.04 2.64
C ALA A 426 -16.29 8.95 3.75
N ALA A 427 -17.18 9.56 4.54
CA ALA A 427 -16.82 10.40 5.69
C ALA A 427 -16.02 9.62 6.75
N PHE A 428 -16.42 8.39 7.03
CA PHE A 428 -15.74 7.51 7.99
C PHE A 428 -14.30 7.21 7.54
N LEU A 429 -14.11 6.75 6.31
CA LEU A 429 -12.78 6.43 5.79
C LEU A 429 -11.89 7.68 5.68
N GLN A 430 -12.45 8.81 5.24
CA GLN A 430 -11.73 10.08 5.20
C GLN A 430 -11.31 10.55 6.59
N SER A 431 -12.15 10.35 7.61
CA SER A 431 -11.82 10.71 8.99
C SER A 431 -10.63 9.92 9.53
N ILE A 432 -10.48 8.66 9.13
CA ILE A 432 -9.29 7.84 9.48
C ILE A 432 -8.03 8.45 8.84
N CYS A 433 -8.10 8.81 7.56
CA CYS A 433 -6.98 9.47 6.88
C CYS A 433 -6.58 10.77 7.59
N HIS A 434 -7.53 11.63 7.92
CA HIS A 434 -7.27 12.90 8.61
C HIS A 434 -6.69 12.71 10.00
N ARG A 435 -7.13 11.68 10.71
CA ARG A 435 -6.62 11.36 12.05
C ARG A 435 -5.17 10.87 12.01
N GLU A 436 -4.87 9.95 11.10
CA GLU A 436 -3.55 9.30 11.02
C GLU A 436 -2.54 10.09 10.19
N ASP A 437 -3.02 10.89 9.26
CA ASP A 437 -2.19 11.79 8.45
C ASP A 437 -2.95 13.09 8.10
N PRO A 438 -2.90 14.11 8.95
CA PRO A 438 -3.55 15.39 8.68
C PRO A 438 -2.87 16.24 7.59
N THR A 439 -1.75 15.77 7.03
CA THR A 439 -0.93 16.56 6.08
C THR A 439 -1.35 16.42 4.63
N ARG A 440 -2.17 15.42 4.29
CA ARG A 440 -2.56 15.11 2.93
C ARG A 440 -4.07 15.09 2.76
N PRO A 441 -4.59 15.57 1.60
CA PRO A 441 -6.02 15.51 1.30
C PRO A 441 -6.44 14.10 0.88
N VAL A 442 -7.75 13.90 0.86
CA VAL A 442 -8.42 12.63 0.56
C VAL A 442 -9.32 12.78 -0.66
N THR A 443 -9.29 11.79 -1.53
CA THR A 443 -10.14 11.65 -2.70
C THR A 443 -10.77 10.26 -2.78
N CYS A 444 -11.65 10.07 -3.74
CA CYS A 444 -12.23 8.79 -4.15
C CYS A 444 -12.48 8.84 -5.66
N GLY A 445 -12.16 7.79 -6.39
CA GLY A 445 -12.47 7.68 -7.81
C GLY A 445 -13.97 7.39 -8.01
N MET A 446 -14.70 8.31 -8.64
CA MET A 446 -16.15 8.22 -8.84
C MET A 446 -16.50 8.25 -10.33
N ASP A 447 -17.36 7.35 -10.77
CA ASP A 447 -17.81 7.27 -12.17
C ASP A 447 -19.30 7.57 -12.38
N GLN A 448 -20.10 7.55 -11.29
CA GLN A 448 -21.55 7.78 -11.31
C GLN A 448 -21.87 9.24 -10.95
N VAL A 449 -21.52 10.15 -11.84
CA VAL A 449 -21.54 11.60 -11.58
C VAL A 449 -22.91 12.09 -11.09
N ASN A 450 -24.02 11.66 -11.70
CA ASN A 450 -25.36 12.09 -11.28
C ASN A 450 -25.68 11.69 -9.84
N CYS A 451 -25.29 10.47 -9.45
CA CYS A 451 -25.49 10.00 -8.07
C CYS A 451 -24.68 10.85 -7.08
N VAL A 452 -23.37 10.97 -7.33
CA VAL A 452 -22.46 11.59 -6.35
C VAL A 452 -22.64 13.09 -6.18
N LEU A 453 -23.16 13.77 -7.22
CA LEU A 453 -23.56 15.18 -7.12
C LEU A 453 -24.83 15.38 -6.30
N SER A 454 -25.78 14.44 -6.36
CA SER A 454 -27.11 14.61 -5.73
C SER A 454 -27.21 14.07 -4.32
N ASN A 455 -26.39 13.07 -3.94
CA ASN A 455 -26.51 12.38 -2.65
C ASN A 455 -25.52 12.81 -1.57
N GLY A 456 -24.70 13.82 -1.82
CA GLY A 456 -23.69 14.33 -0.88
C GLY A 456 -22.38 13.54 -0.84
N PHE A 457 -22.25 12.45 -1.61
CA PHE A 457 -21.05 11.63 -1.61
C PHE A 457 -19.81 12.42 -2.04
N ALA A 458 -19.86 13.08 -3.20
CA ALA A 458 -18.73 13.88 -3.69
C ALA A 458 -18.42 15.08 -2.81
N ALA A 459 -19.44 15.70 -2.22
CA ALA A 459 -19.26 16.86 -1.36
C ALA A 459 -18.54 16.56 -0.03
N GLN A 460 -18.48 15.29 0.40
CA GLN A 460 -17.75 14.86 1.60
C GLN A 460 -16.24 14.86 1.43
N LEU A 461 -15.77 14.70 0.19
CA LEU A 461 -14.34 14.51 -0.09
C LEU A 461 -13.58 15.83 -0.03
N ASP A 462 -12.31 15.78 0.38
CA ASP A 462 -11.42 16.94 0.29
C ASP A 462 -11.26 17.35 -1.18
N ILE A 463 -11.08 16.38 -2.06
CA ILE A 463 -10.94 16.57 -3.50
C ILE A 463 -11.83 15.56 -4.23
N PRO A 464 -12.81 16.01 -5.03
CA PRO A 464 -13.61 15.08 -5.83
C PRO A 464 -12.80 14.52 -7.01
N GLY A 465 -12.65 13.19 -7.04
CA GLY A 465 -12.01 12.44 -8.12
C GLY A 465 -13.05 11.89 -9.09
N ILE A 466 -12.92 12.22 -10.37
CA ILE A 466 -13.86 11.79 -11.41
C ILE A 466 -13.16 10.83 -12.35
N ASN A 467 -13.70 9.62 -12.44
CA ASN A 467 -13.27 8.61 -13.38
C ASN A 467 -14.02 8.81 -14.71
N TYR A 468 -13.26 8.96 -15.78
CA TYR A 468 -13.82 9.20 -17.12
C TYR A 468 -14.71 10.44 -17.12
N ARG A 469 -15.71 10.52 -17.96
CA ARG A 469 -16.70 11.61 -17.94
C ARG A 469 -16.06 13.01 -17.91
N THR A 470 -14.97 13.20 -18.65
CA THR A 470 -14.26 14.49 -18.73
C THR A 470 -15.19 15.64 -19.13
N PHE A 471 -16.21 15.36 -19.92
CA PHE A 471 -17.26 16.32 -20.30
C PHE A 471 -18.14 16.79 -19.13
N ARG A 472 -18.08 16.12 -17.97
CA ARG A 472 -18.80 16.49 -16.75
C ARG A 472 -17.95 17.28 -15.74
N TYR A 473 -16.68 17.55 -16.03
CA TYR A 473 -15.79 18.25 -15.09
C TYR A 473 -16.32 19.63 -14.73
N LYS A 474 -16.88 20.36 -15.71
CA LYS A 474 -17.48 21.67 -15.48
C LYS A 474 -18.66 21.60 -14.50
N ASP A 475 -19.57 20.64 -14.70
CA ASP A 475 -20.72 20.42 -13.81
C ASP A 475 -20.27 20.11 -12.37
N CYS A 476 -19.27 19.24 -12.22
CA CYS A 476 -18.71 18.90 -10.92
C CYS A 476 -18.10 20.12 -10.24
N TYR A 477 -17.32 20.89 -10.98
CA TYR A 477 -16.67 22.09 -10.48
C TYR A 477 -17.69 23.16 -10.00
N GLU A 478 -18.77 23.36 -10.76
CA GLU A 478 -19.79 24.35 -10.47
C GLU A 478 -20.73 23.95 -9.33
N GLN A 479 -21.02 22.65 -9.18
CA GLN A 479 -22.00 22.13 -8.23
C GLN A 479 -21.39 21.71 -6.88
N LEU A 480 -20.08 21.44 -6.83
CA LEU A 480 -19.42 20.98 -5.61
C LEU A 480 -18.74 22.13 -4.85
N PRO A 481 -18.74 22.09 -3.50
CA PRO A 481 -18.25 23.19 -2.68
C PRO A 481 -16.73 23.33 -2.67
N GLN A 482 -15.98 22.30 -3.10
CA GLN A 482 -14.53 22.29 -2.98
C GLN A 482 -13.83 23.27 -3.95
N GLY A 483 -14.46 23.61 -5.07
CA GLY A 483 -13.83 24.41 -6.12
C GLY A 483 -12.62 23.71 -6.76
N LEU A 484 -12.63 22.38 -6.78
CA LEU A 484 -11.60 21.51 -7.30
C LEU A 484 -12.23 20.31 -8.01
N VAL A 485 -11.62 19.85 -9.07
CA VAL A 485 -11.95 18.57 -9.73
C VAL A 485 -10.66 17.88 -10.13
N LEU A 486 -10.56 16.59 -9.80
CA LEU A 486 -9.43 15.74 -10.16
C LEU A 486 -9.88 14.68 -11.17
N GLY A 487 -9.18 14.55 -12.27
CA GLY A 487 -9.31 13.39 -13.14
C GLY A 487 -8.54 12.21 -12.56
N SER A 488 -9.23 11.34 -11.82
CA SER A 488 -8.61 10.16 -11.20
C SER A 488 -8.39 9.03 -12.21
N GLU A 489 -9.28 8.89 -13.20
CA GLU A 489 -9.11 8.11 -14.42
C GLU A 489 -9.68 8.90 -15.59
N THR A 490 -8.89 9.16 -16.62
CA THR A 490 -9.37 10.01 -17.74
C THR A 490 -9.63 9.22 -19.01
N ALA A 491 -8.85 8.18 -19.25
CA ALA A 491 -9.02 7.28 -20.38
C ALA A 491 -8.62 5.86 -19.97
N SER A 492 -9.25 4.87 -20.58
CA SER A 492 -8.91 3.47 -20.38
C SER A 492 -7.97 2.99 -21.48
N THR A 493 -6.77 2.58 -21.08
CA THR A 493 -5.78 1.95 -21.96
C THR A 493 -5.37 0.65 -21.33
N VAL A 494 -6.11 -0.40 -21.65
CA VAL A 494 -5.96 -1.68 -20.97
C VAL A 494 -5.02 -2.62 -21.71
N SER A 495 -4.39 -3.50 -20.95
CA SER A 495 -3.52 -4.55 -21.49
C SER A 495 -4.34 -5.65 -22.15
N SER A 496 -3.84 -6.14 -23.26
CA SER A 496 -4.41 -7.29 -23.98
C SER A 496 -3.85 -8.62 -23.48
N ARG A 497 -3.45 -8.71 -22.23
CA ARG A 497 -2.97 -9.97 -21.66
C ARG A 497 -4.04 -11.06 -21.83
N GLY A 498 -3.63 -12.22 -22.33
CA GLY A 498 -4.53 -13.33 -22.55
C GLY A 498 -5.42 -13.20 -23.79
N THR A 499 -5.12 -12.29 -24.69
CA THR A 499 -5.76 -12.23 -26.01
C THR A 499 -5.12 -13.26 -26.92
N TYR A 500 -5.91 -14.26 -27.31
CA TYR A 500 -5.44 -15.41 -28.08
C TYR A 500 -6.06 -15.52 -29.47
N HIS A 501 -6.95 -14.60 -29.83
CA HIS A 501 -7.54 -14.49 -31.14
C HIS A 501 -6.71 -13.61 -32.08
N PHE A 502 -6.45 -14.10 -33.27
CA PHE A 502 -5.76 -13.32 -34.30
C PHE A 502 -6.46 -13.46 -35.65
N PRO A 503 -6.68 -12.36 -36.40
CA PRO A 503 -6.31 -10.99 -36.01
C PRO A 503 -7.16 -10.47 -34.84
N VAL A 504 -6.59 -9.57 -34.06
CA VAL A 504 -7.35 -8.86 -33.02
C VAL A 504 -8.27 -7.86 -33.71
N GLU A 505 -9.56 -8.07 -33.57
CA GLU A 505 -10.58 -7.21 -34.18
C GLU A 505 -11.23 -6.33 -33.13
N LYS A 506 -11.49 -5.08 -33.50
CA LYS A 506 -12.24 -4.15 -32.68
C LYS A 506 -13.71 -4.56 -32.68
N ALA A 507 -14.25 -4.87 -31.52
CA ALA A 507 -15.66 -5.20 -31.36
C ALA A 507 -16.37 -4.16 -30.48
N PHE A 508 -17.64 -3.89 -30.81
CA PHE A 508 -18.50 -2.97 -30.06
C PHE A 508 -19.31 -3.67 -28.97
N SER A 509 -19.30 -4.99 -28.95
CA SER A 509 -19.96 -5.80 -27.93
C SER A 509 -19.04 -6.89 -27.46
N VAL A 510 -19.06 -7.15 -26.16
CA VAL A 510 -18.28 -8.21 -25.53
C VAL A 510 -18.99 -9.53 -25.68
N LYS A 511 -18.28 -10.52 -26.21
CA LYS A 511 -18.71 -11.90 -26.18
C LYS A 511 -18.08 -12.56 -24.95
N HIS A 512 -18.87 -12.73 -23.91
CA HIS A 512 -18.39 -13.31 -22.67
C HIS A 512 -18.08 -14.81 -22.79
N GLU A 513 -18.57 -15.45 -23.85
CA GLU A 513 -18.44 -16.86 -24.08
C GLU A 513 -17.06 -17.29 -24.59
N ASP A 514 -16.26 -16.36 -25.13
CA ASP A 514 -14.93 -16.70 -25.61
C ASP A 514 -13.85 -16.72 -24.54
N HIS A 515 -14.07 -16.04 -23.44
CA HIS A 515 -13.19 -15.95 -22.27
C HIS A 515 -11.72 -15.59 -22.55
N GLN A 516 -11.42 -15.02 -23.71
CA GLN A 516 -10.05 -14.82 -24.17
C GLN A 516 -9.60 -13.37 -24.19
N SER A 517 -10.53 -12.44 -24.16
CA SER A 517 -10.20 -11.03 -24.04
C SER A 517 -11.03 -10.38 -22.96
N SER A 518 -10.46 -9.38 -22.32
CA SER A 518 -11.17 -8.57 -21.35
C SER A 518 -12.32 -7.84 -22.04
N GLY A 519 -13.51 -7.88 -21.45
CA GLY A 519 -14.61 -7.04 -21.88
C GLY A 519 -14.28 -5.55 -21.85
N TYR A 520 -13.35 -5.20 -21.00
CA TYR A 520 -12.83 -3.84 -20.88
C TYR A 520 -11.95 -3.46 -22.07
N ASP A 521 -11.13 -4.36 -22.57
CA ASP A 521 -10.27 -4.12 -23.72
C ASP A 521 -11.08 -3.76 -24.96
N MET A 522 -12.22 -4.43 -25.13
CA MET A 522 -13.05 -4.25 -26.31
C MET A 522 -13.88 -2.96 -26.28
N GLU A 523 -14.23 -2.48 -25.13
CA GLU A 523 -15.03 -1.25 -24.95
C GLU A 523 -14.19 0.00 -24.65
N ALA A 524 -13.00 -0.17 -24.11
CA ALA A 524 -12.16 0.92 -23.64
C ALA A 524 -11.83 1.95 -24.73
N CYS A 525 -11.70 1.52 -25.95
CA CYS A 525 -11.42 2.42 -27.06
C CYS A 525 -12.58 3.37 -27.40
N ASN A 526 -13.76 3.15 -26.81
CA ASN A 526 -14.92 4.02 -26.98
C ASN A 526 -15.06 5.06 -25.87
N TRP A 527 -14.16 5.07 -24.92
CA TRP A 527 -14.23 5.96 -23.76
C TRP A 527 -13.41 7.22 -23.95
N SER A 528 -12.98 7.46 -25.14
CA SER A 528 -12.34 8.74 -25.45
C SER A 528 -13.37 9.86 -25.34
N ASN A 529 -13.17 10.73 -24.41
CA ASN A 529 -13.77 12.06 -24.33
C ASN A 529 -15.28 12.21 -24.37
#